data_01cdb6e8c1bc6664469832e48dbab019
#
_entry.id   01cdb6e8c1bc6664469832e48dbab019
#
_cell.length_a   1.000
_cell.length_b   1.000
_cell.length_c   1.000
_cell.angle_alpha   90.00
_cell.angle_beta   90.00
_cell.angle_gamma   90.00
#
_symmetry.space_group_name_H-M   'P 1'
#
loop_
_entity.id
_entity.type
_entity.pdbx_description
1 polymer ?
#
loop_
_entity_poly.entity_id
_entity_poly.type
_entity_poly.pdbx_seq_one_letter_code
_entity_poly.pdbx_strand_id
1 'polypeptide(L)' 'MKTPDQIKAEFLAAGITISGWARDRGYTPREVSLVLNGQVKGRYGKSHDIAVQLGLKPGANQQAA' A
#
# COMPACT_ATOMS: atom_id res chain seq x y z
N MET A 1 -5.93 -3.16 -10.75
CA MET A 1 -5.76 -2.52 -9.43
C MET A 1 -6.59 -3.25 -8.40
N LYS A 2 -6.08 -3.29 -7.19
CA LYS A 2 -6.78 -3.96 -6.10
C LYS A 2 -7.52 -2.96 -5.23
N THR A 3 -8.58 -3.42 -4.60
CA THR A 3 -9.27 -2.58 -3.62
C THR A 3 -8.62 -2.78 -2.26
N PRO A 4 -8.80 -1.84 -1.34
CA PRO A 4 -8.29 -2.01 0.02
C PRO A 4 -8.79 -3.30 0.67
N ASP A 5 -10.05 -3.64 0.45
CA ASP A 5 -10.61 -4.86 1.03
C ASP A 5 -9.93 -6.11 0.50
N GLN A 6 -9.62 -6.13 -0.79
CA GLN A 6 -8.89 -7.24 -1.38
C GLN A 6 -7.50 -7.38 -0.77
N ILE A 7 -6.83 -6.26 -0.57
CA ILE A 7 -5.48 -6.27 0.01
C ILE A 7 -5.52 -6.78 1.44
N LYS A 8 -6.49 -6.32 2.22
CA LYS A 8 -6.64 -6.80 3.60
C LYS A 8 -6.90 -8.30 3.64
N ALA A 9 -7.74 -8.77 2.74
CA ALA A 9 -8.03 -10.20 2.67
C ALA A 9 -6.79 -11.01 2.30
N GLU A 10 -6.00 -10.51 1.37
CA GLU A 10 -4.76 -11.20 0.98
C GLU A 10 -3.76 -11.23 2.12
N PHE A 11 -3.64 -10.14 2.85
CA PHE A 11 -2.76 -10.11 4.02
C PHE A 11 -3.18 -11.13 5.04
N LEU A 12 -4.46 -11.19 5.32
CA LEU A 12 -5.00 -12.14 6.29
C LEU A 12 -4.74 -13.57 5.83
N ALA A 13 -5.00 -13.86 4.58
CA ALA A 13 -4.82 -15.21 4.03
C ALA A 13 -3.35 -15.64 4.07
N ALA A 14 -2.44 -14.69 3.88
CA ALA A 14 -1.02 -14.98 3.89
C ALA A 14 -0.40 -14.91 5.28
N GLY A 15 -1.17 -14.53 6.28
CA GLY A 15 -0.64 -14.36 7.63
C GLY A 15 0.26 -13.14 7.78
N ILE A 16 0.05 -12.14 6.95
CA ILE A 16 0.84 -10.92 6.96
C ILE A 16 0.09 -9.84 7.73
N THR A 17 0.81 -9.12 8.60
CA THR A 17 0.23 -7.96 9.27
C THR A 17 0.66 -6.69 8.57
N ILE A 18 -0.16 -5.66 8.68
CA ILE A 18 0.19 -4.36 8.13
C ILE A 18 1.47 -3.84 8.77
N SER A 19 1.62 -4.02 10.07
CA SER A 19 2.81 -3.61 10.79
C SER A 19 4.06 -4.30 10.25
N GLY A 20 4.00 -5.61 10.07
CA GLY A 20 5.13 -6.37 9.56
C GLY A 20 5.48 -5.97 8.14
N TRP A 21 4.47 -5.82 7.30
CA TRP A 21 4.66 -5.41 5.93
C TRP A 21 5.32 -4.02 5.84
N ALA A 22 4.84 -3.10 6.67
CA ALA A 22 5.37 -1.74 6.67
C ALA A 22 6.84 -1.71 7.10
N ARG A 23 7.15 -2.40 8.17
CA ARG A 23 8.52 -2.45 8.68
C ARG A 23 9.47 -3.04 7.66
N ASP A 24 9.03 -4.07 6.98
CA ASP A 24 9.83 -4.76 6.00
C ASP A 24 10.25 -3.81 4.87
N ARG A 25 9.43 -2.83 4.59
CA ARG A 25 9.68 -1.90 3.51
C ARG A 25 10.14 -0.53 3.96
N GLY A 26 10.36 -0.37 5.27
CA GLY A 26 10.84 0.89 5.81
C GLY A 26 9.77 1.96 5.98
N TYR A 27 8.52 1.54 6.08
CA TYR A 27 7.42 2.46 6.34
C TYR A 27 6.92 2.26 7.75
N THR A 28 6.08 3.18 8.22
CA THR A 28 5.42 2.99 9.51
C THR A 28 4.06 2.34 9.27
N PRO A 29 3.58 1.56 10.24
CA PRO A 29 2.24 0.97 10.10
C PRO A 29 1.16 2.02 9.92
N ARG A 30 1.32 3.17 10.56
CA ARG A 30 0.36 4.24 10.44
C ARG A 30 0.26 4.75 9.00
N GLU A 31 1.40 4.96 8.36
CA GLU A 31 1.42 5.43 6.98
C GLU A 31 0.70 4.45 6.07
N VAL A 32 0.99 3.18 6.23
CA VAL A 32 0.38 2.15 5.40
C VAL A 32 -1.12 2.10 5.63
N SER A 33 -1.53 2.16 6.89
CA SER A 33 -2.96 2.15 7.21
C SER A 33 -3.70 3.34 6.61
N LEU A 34 -3.10 4.51 6.68
CA LEU A 34 -3.73 5.71 6.12
C LEU A 34 -3.93 5.59 4.62
N VAL A 35 -2.93 5.06 3.94
CA VAL A 35 -3.03 4.86 2.49
C VAL A 35 -4.08 3.78 2.19
N LEU A 36 -4.04 2.69 2.92
CA LEU A 36 -4.94 1.58 2.69
C LEU A 36 -6.39 1.96 2.94
N ASN A 37 -6.64 2.80 3.93
CA ASN A 37 -7.99 3.24 4.26
C ASN A 37 -8.47 4.41 3.41
N GLY A 38 -7.62 4.89 2.50
CA GLY A 38 -8.00 5.98 1.63
C GLY A 38 -7.99 7.35 2.28
N GLN A 39 -7.34 7.47 3.43
CA GLN A 39 -7.28 8.76 4.14
C GLN A 39 -6.22 9.69 3.58
N VAL A 40 -5.29 9.16 2.81
CA VAL A 40 -4.36 9.97 2.05
C VAL A 40 -4.47 9.57 0.60
N LYS A 41 -4.23 10.51 -0.28
CA LYS A 41 -4.47 10.28 -1.70
C LYS A 41 -3.38 9.46 -2.37
N GLY A 42 -2.20 9.44 -1.80
CA GLY A 42 -1.10 8.68 -2.40
C GLY A 42 -0.66 9.20 -3.74
N ARG A 43 -0.62 10.50 -3.90
CA ARG A 43 -0.27 11.11 -5.19
C ARG A 43 1.23 11.16 -5.44
N TYR A 44 2.01 11.29 -4.38
CA TYR A 44 3.45 11.41 -4.51
C TYR A 44 4.09 11.07 -3.17
N GLY A 45 5.41 10.95 -3.19
CA GLY A 45 6.16 10.64 -2.01
C GLY A 45 5.91 9.23 -1.51
N LYS A 46 6.08 9.02 -0.22
CA LYS A 46 5.91 7.69 0.38
C LYS A 46 4.51 7.13 0.16
N SER A 47 3.51 8.00 0.26
CA SER A 47 2.12 7.54 0.08
C SER A 47 1.92 6.91 -1.29
N HIS A 48 2.49 7.52 -2.31
CA HIS A 48 2.41 6.97 -3.65
C HIS A 48 3.10 5.61 -3.74
N ASP A 49 4.30 5.51 -3.17
CA ASP A 49 5.04 4.26 -3.18
C ASP A 49 4.28 3.16 -2.46
N ILE A 50 3.71 3.48 -1.31
CA ILE A 50 2.94 2.52 -0.55
C ILE A 50 1.74 2.04 -1.37
N ALA A 51 1.03 2.96 -2.00
CA ALA A 51 -0.14 2.62 -2.79
C ALA A 51 0.23 1.71 -3.96
N VAL A 52 1.34 2.00 -4.63
CA VAL A 52 1.81 1.18 -5.74
C VAL A 52 2.20 -0.22 -5.25
N GLN A 53 2.94 -0.29 -4.16
CA GLN A 53 3.39 -1.59 -3.64
C GLN A 53 2.24 -2.42 -3.12
N LEU A 54 1.23 -1.80 -2.58
CA LEU A 54 0.04 -2.52 -2.13
C LEU A 54 -0.83 -3.00 -3.29
N GLY A 55 -0.71 -2.36 -4.44
CA GLY A 55 -1.52 -2.70 -5.60
C GLY A 55 -2.75 -1.83 -5.77
N LEU A 56 -2.82 -0.73 -5.02
CA LEU A 56 -3.95 0.19 -5.13
C LEU A 56 -3.88 1.06 -6.38
N LYS A 57 -2.69 1.22 -6.93
CA LYS A 57 -2.45 2.04 -8.10
C LYS A 57 -1.62 1.28 -9.11
N PRO A 58 -1.68 1.66 -10.37
CA PRO A 58 -0.77 1.10 -11.36
C PRO A 58 0.67 1.35 -10.94
N GLY A 59 1.55 0.48 -11.35
CA GLY A 59 2.93 0.56 -10.96
C GLY A 59 3.63 1.79 -11.48
N ALA A 60 4.85 1.97 -10.99
CA ALA A 60 5.65 3.13 -11.35
C ALA A 60 5.97 3.19 -12.83
N ASN A 61 5.82 2.09 -13.52
CA ASN A 61 6.08 2.06 -14.94
C ASN A 61 5.24 3.03 -15.73
N GLN A 62 4.17 3.51 -15.16
CA GLN A 62 3.37 4.53 -15.80
C GLN A 62 4.15 5.80 -16.06
N GLN A 63 5.10 6.05 -15.20
CA GLN A 63 5.88 7.27 -15.33
C GLN A 63 6.77 7.25 -16.54
N ALA A 64 7.04 6.09 -17.05
CA ALA A 64 7.87 5.99 -18.21
C ALA A 64 7.25 6.73 -19.39
N ALA A 65 5.99 6.88 -19.35
CA ALA A 65 5.31 7.60 -20.41
C ALA A 65 5.62 9.08 -20.35
#